data_a62eafe223f448094f8966475bfb1e8f
#
_entry.id   a62eafe223f448094f8966475bfb1e8f
#
_cell.length_a   1.000
_cell.length_b   1.000
_cell.length_c   1.000
_cell.angle_alpha   90.00
_cell.angle_beta   90.00
_cell.angle_gamma   90.00
#
_symmetry.space_group_name_H-M   'P 1'
#
loop_
_entity.id
_entity.type
_entity.pdbx_description
1 polymer ?
#
loop_
_entity_poly.entity_id
_entity_poly.type
_entity_poly.pdbx_seq_one_letter_code
_entity_poly.pdbx_strand_id
1 'polypeptide(L)'
;MINDDGSLNVYKTKGKVDNLVAYCEDKNVSGTVGIAHTRWATHGEPSSLNAHPHYSMSKNLAIIHNGIIENYADLKAKLLAKGVKFVSDTDTEVLVQLIEYVREQKSTDLLTAVQLALHEVIGAYAIAVLDRNDPDQIVAARKQSPLVVGIGEDEFFIGSDASPLIEYTDKVVYLEDGNIAVIRRGEELEVVNIHNRKINPEIQTVDINLGQIEKGGYPHFMLKEIFEQPECITNCMRGRVNVDIDNVVLSAVIDYKKQLLSAKRFVIVACGTSWHAALIGKQIIESLCRIPVEVEYASEFRYRNPVISKDDVVIAISQSGETADTFAAVKLAKEHGAFIYGICNAIGSSIPRATDTGSYIHVGPEIGVASTKAFTGQVTVLSMLALALANERGTISRDEYKAVVRELHEIPAKMKEVLKLNNRIADLSRSFTYARDFLFLGRGYSYPVALEGALKLKEISYIHAEGYPAAEMKHGPIALIDSDMPVVVIATHNAMYEKVLSNIQEVKARQGKVIAIVTKGDDTISRIADEVIEMPETIECLEPLLSTIPLQMLAYHIAVCKGKNVDQPRNLAKSVTVE
;
A
#
# COMPACT_ATOMS: atom_id res chain seq x y z
N MET A 1 25.68 -13.84 -3.04
CA MET A 1 25.63 -14.70 -4.24
C MET A 1 26.67 -15.79 -4.16
N ILE A 2 26.41 -16.89 -4.83
CA ILE A 2 27.40 -17.96 -5.04
C ILE A 2 28.06 -17.68 -6.39
N ASN A 3 29.35 -17.46 -6.36
CA ASN A 3 30.13 -17.10 -7.54
C ASN A 3 30.54 -18.35 -8.33
N ASP A 4 30.99 -18.15 -9.58
CA ASP A 4 31.41 -19.25 -10.47
C ASP A 4 32.60 -20.04 -9.91
N ASP A 5 33.39 -19.45 -9.01
CA ASP A 5 34.48 -20.12 -8.30
C ASP A 5 34.02 -20.93 -7.07
N GLY A 6 32.73 -21.01 -6.81
CA GLY A 6 32.13 -21.69 -5.66
C GLY A 6 32.23 -20.91 -4.34
N SER A 7 32.69 -19.67 -4.36
CA SER A 7 32.69 -18.82 -3.19
C SER A 7 31.30 -18.22 -2.91
N LEU A 8 30.89 -18.19 -1.65
CA LEU A 8 29.70 -17.47 -1.21
C LEU A 8 30.13 -16.09 -0.72
N ASN A 9 29.78 -15.05 -1.50
CA ASN A 9 30.15 -13.67 -1.20
C ASN A 9 28.93 -12.83 -0.85
N VAL A 10 29.02 -12.04 0.23
CA VAL A 10 28.02 -11.07 0.66
C VAL A 10 28.60 -9.67 0.54
N TYR A 11 27.98 -8.87 -0.31
CA TYR A 11 28.28 -7.45 -0.47
C TYR A 11 27.10 -6.65 0.08
N LYS A 12 27.36 -5.74 1.00
CA LYS A 12 26.31 -4.96 1.66
C LYS A 12 26.81 -3.58 2.09
N THR A 13 25.94 -2.59 1.96
CA THR A 13 26.23 -1.20 2.35
C THR A 13 24.98 -0.51 2.86
N LYS A 14 25.18 0.53 3.67
CA LYS A 14 24.11 1.44 4.08
C LYS A 14 23.80 2.38 2.93
N GLY A 15 22.51 2.66 2.70
CA GLY A 15 22.07 3.69 1.75
C GLY A 15 21.18 3.13 0.65
N LYS A 16 21.18 3.79 -0.50
CA LYS A 16 20.40 3.40 -1.67
C LYS A 16 21.02 2.22 -2.42
N VAL A 17 20.25 1.58 -3.29
CA VAL A 17 20.72 0.50 -4.16
C VAL A 17 21.90 0.95 -5.01
N ASP A 18 21.90 2.19 -5.55
CA ASP A 18 23.01 2.75 -6.32
C ASP A 18 24.33 2.75 -5.54
N ASN A 19 24.29 2.92 -4.22
CA ASN A 19 25.51 2.84 -3.38
C ASN A 19 26.05 1.41 -3.34
N LEU A 20 25.18 0.40 -3.37
CA LEU A 20 25.59 -0.99 -3.45
C LEU A 20 26.13 -1.33 -4.83
N VAL A 21 25.51 -0.83 -5.89
CA VAL A 21 26.01 -1.00 -7.26
C VAL A 21 27.42 -0.46 -7.38
N ALA A 22 27.65 0.80 -6.98
CA ALA A 22 28.98 1.42 -6.98
C ALA A 22 29.98 0.65 -6.10
N TYR A 23 29.56 0.14 -4.96
CA TYR A 23 30.40 -0.68 -4.08
C TYR A 23 30.83 -2.01 -4.72
N CYS A 24 30.02 -2.54 -5.64
CA CYS A 24 30.25 -3.82 -6.30
C CYS A 24 31.03 -3.73 -7.62
N GLU A 25 31.32 -2.52 -8.15
CA GLU A 25 31.98 -2.33 -9.46
C GLU A 25 33.33 -3.08 -9.58
N ASP A 26 34.08 -3.19 -8.50
CA ASP A 26 35.38 -3.87 -8.46
C ASP A 26 35.33 -5.27 -7.79
N LYS A 27 34.14 -5.79 -7.51
CA LYS A 27 33.94 -7.06 -6.84
C LYS A 27 33.61 -8.19 -7.81
N ASN A 28 33.91 -9.41 -7.40
CA ASN A 28 33.46 -10.58 -8.14
C ASN A 28 31.95 -10.79 -7.88
N VAL A 29 31.16 -10.46 -8.89
CA VAL A 29 29.69 -10.66 -8.91
C VAL A 29 29.27 -11.65 -10.00
N SER A 30 30.21 -12.50 -10.47
CA SER A 30 29.90 -13.60 -11.39
C SER A 30 29.11 -14.67 -10.66
N GLY A 31 28.18 -15.31 -11.33
CA GLY A 31 27.38 -16.40 -10.77
C GLY A 31 25.91 -16.30 -11.17
N THR A 32 25.21 -17.44 -11.02
CA THR A 32 23.80 -17.59 -11.45
C THR A 32 22.85 -17.81 -10.28
N VAL A 33 23.35 -17.88 -9.05
CA VAL A 33 22.53 -18.04 -7.84
C VAL A 33 22.82 -16.95 -6.85
N GLY A 34 21.79 -16.19 -6.44
CA GLY A 34 21.97 -15.08 -5.53
C GLY A 34 20.70 -14.68 -4.80
N ILE A 35 20.87 -13.98 -3.69
CA ILE A 35 19.80 -13.34 -2.91
C ILE A 35 20.18 -11.88 -2.67
N ALA A 36 19.19 -10.98 -2.72
CA ALA A 36 19.37 -9.56 -2.47
C ALA A 36 18.23 -9.00 -1.61
N HIS A 37 18.47 -7.90 -0.90
CA HIS A 37 17.48 -7.34 0.00
C HIS A 37 17.66 -5.83 0.21
N THR A 38 16.56 -5.10 0.23
CA THR A 38 16.46 -3.71 0.69
C THR A 38 15.82 -3.72 2.08
N ARG A 39 16.62 -3.48 3.11
CA ARG A 39 16.20 -3.67 4.50
C ARG A 39 15.33 -2.51 5.01
N TRP A 40 14.15 -2.81 5.53
CA TRP A 40 13.45 -1.95 6.49
C TRP A 40 13.96 -2.26 7.90
N ALA A 41 14.54 -1.27 8.59
CA ALA A 41 15.16 -1.51 9.90
C ALA A 41 14.10 -1.69 11.00
N THR A 42 13.98 -2.90 11.54
CA THR A 42 13.17 -3.26 12.71
C THR A 42 14.04 -3.44 13.95
N HIS A 43 15.12 -4.21 13.85
CA HIS A 43 16.09 -4.46 14.92
C HIS A 43 17.49 -4.02 14.52
N GLY A 44 18.13 -3.20 15.35
CA GLY A 44 19.45 -2.61 15.08
C GLY A 44 19.40 -1.44 14.09
N GLU A 45 20.24 -0.43 14.31
CA GLU A 45 20.30 0.77 13.48
C GLU A 45 20.65 0.48 12.01
N PRO A 46 20.24 1.34 11.06
CA PRO A 46 20.67 1.24 9.67
C PRO A 46 22.18 1.41 9.54
N SER A 47 22.88 0.29 9.33
CA SER A 47 24.34 0.23 9.14
C SER A 47 24.68 -0.84 8.12
N SER A 48 25.91 -0.80 7.57
CA SER A 48 26.38 -1.88 6.69
C SER A 48 26.48 -3.23 7.42
N LEU A 49 26.69 -3.22 8.73
CA LEU A 49 26.78 -4.43 9.55
C LEU A 49 25.41 -5.10 9.66
N ASN A 50 24.37 -4.31 9.92
CA ASN A 50 23.00 -4.76 10.10
C ASN A 50 22.21 -4.92 8.78
N ALA A 51 22.80 -4.54 7.62
CA ALA A 51 22.20 -4.78 6.32
C ALA A 51 22.17 -6.28 5.99
N HIS A 52 21.16 -6.71 5.22
CA HIS A 52 21.08 -8.07 4.68
C HIS A 52 21.93 -8.22 3.41
N PRO A 53 22.34 -9.44 3.05
CA PRO A 53 22.19 -10.73 3.75
C PRO A 53 23.07 -10.87 4.99
N HIS A 54 22.73 -11.83 5.87
CA HIS A 54 23.56 -12.23 7.00
C HIS A 54 24.20 -13.60 6.77
N TYR A 55 25.45 -13.74 7.20
CA TYR A 55 26.17 -15.01 7.22
C TYR A 55 25.91 -15.80 8.50
N SER A 56 25.94 -17.13 8.39
CA SER A 56 26.21 -17.99 9.52
C SER A 56 27.67 -17.84 10.03
N MET A 57 27.98 -18.37 11.22
CA MET A 57 29.30 -18.25 11.85
C MET A 57 30.42 -18.89 11.01
N SER A 58 30.15 -20.02 10.35
CA SER A 58 31.08 -20.66 9.41
C SER A 58 31.20 -19.96 8.06
N LYS A 59 30.27 -19.03 7.75
CA LYS A 59 30.08 -18.40 6.44
C LYS A 59 29.67 -19.37 5.32
N ASN A 60 29.16 -20.53 5.67
CA ASN A 60 28.63 -21.47 4.68
C ASN A 60 27.18 -21.15 4.28
N LEU A 61 26.40 -20.50 5.16
CA LEU A 61 25.04 -20.08 4.88
C LEU A 61 24.92 -18.56 4.76
N ALA A 62 24.05 -18.10 3.86
CA ALA A 62 23.62 -16.70 3.80
C ALA A 62 22.09 -16.63 3.75
N ILE A 63 21.49 -15.66 4.45
CA ILE A 63 20.04 -15.50 4.57
C ILE A 63 19.62 -14.05 4.32
N ILE A 64 18.46 -13.89 3.68
CA ILE A 64 17.66 -12.66 3.72
C ILE A 64 16.33 -12.96 4.43
N HIS A 65 15.72 -11.92 5.02
CA HIS A 65 14.53 -12.07 5.84
C HIS A 65 13.68 -10.79 5.79
N ASN A 66 12.40 -10.97 5.54
CA ASN A 66 11.33 -10.00 5.77
C ASN A 66 10.45 -10.51 6.91
N GLY A 67 10.28 -9.73 7.95
CA GLY A 67 9.49 -10.09 9.12
C GLY A 67 10.19 -9.75 10.42
N ILE A 68 9.68 -10.29 11.52
CA ILE A 68 10.22 -10.14 12.88
C ILE A 68 10.20 -11.49 13.59
N ILE A 69 11.34 -11.88 14.14
CA ILE A 69 11.45 -13.05 15.02
C ILE A 69 11.25 -12.58 16.46
N GLU A 70 10.04 -12.71 16.97
CA GLU A 70 9.63 -12.19 18.29
C GLU A 70 10.47 -12.75 19.45
N ASN A 71 10.80 -14.05 19.39
CA ASN A 71 11.59 -14.72 20.43
C ASN A 71 13.10 -14.71 20.15
N TYR A 72 13.61 -13.80 19.29
CA TYR A 72 15.02 -13.76 18.90
C TYR A 72 15.97 -13.62 20.09
N ALA A 73 15.59 -12.87 21.12
CA ALA A 73 16.44 -12.64 22.29
C ALA A 73 16.69 -13.95 23.06
N ASP A 74 15.66 -14.77 23.25
CA ASP A 74 15.77 -16.09 23.91
C ASP A 74 16.60 -17.07 23.08
N LEU A 75 16.36 -17.08 21.76
CA LEU A 75 17.13 -17.92 20.82
C LEU A 75 18.61 -17.50 20.82
N LYS A 76 18.88 -16.19 20.77
CA LYS A 76 20.25 -15.64 20.85
C LYS A 76 20.96 -16.06 22.15
N ALA A 77 20.29 -15.95 23.30
CA ALA A 77 20.85 -16.36 24.57
C ALA A 77 21.20 -17.85 24.61
N LYS A 78 20.30 -18.71 24.09
CA LYS A 78 20.55 -20.16 23.96
C LYS A 78 21.76 -20.48 23.08
N LEU A 79 21.89 -19.79 21.93
CA LEU A 79 22.99 -19.99 20.99
C LEU A 79 24.31 -19.46 21.54
N LEU A 80 24.33 -18.32 22.22
CA LEU A 80 25.52 -17.79 22.93
C LEU A 80 26.03 -18.79 23.96
N ALA A 81 25.12 -19.41 24.74
CA ALA A 81 25.49 -20.46 25.72
C ALA A 81 26.09 -21.72 25.06
N LYS A 82 25.87 -21.92 23.75
CA LYS A 82 26.45 -22.99 22.93
C LYS A 82 27.74 -22.57 22.20
N GLY A 83 28.21 -21.34 22.42
CA GLY A 83 29.45 -20.82 21.83
C GLY A 83 29.31 -20.18 20.47
N VAL A 84 28.08 -19.98 19.98
CA VAL A 84 27.81 -19.27 18.73
C VAL A 84 28.11 -17.78 18.90
N LYS A 85 28.77 -17.17 17.93
CA LYS A 85 29.13 -15.75 17.94
C LYS A 85 28.22 -14.95 17.01
N PHE A 86 27.90 -13.73 17.40
CA PHE A 86 27.08 -12.79 16.64
C PHE A 86 27.89 -11.53 16.33
N VAL A 87 27.63 -10.94 15.16
CA VAL A 87 28.31 -9.72 14.71
C VAL A 87 27.32 -8.56 14.49
N SER A 88 26.04 -8.85 14.35
CA SER A 88 24.99 -7.84 14.16
C SER A 88 23.99 -7.82 15.31
N ASP A 89 23.12 -6.80 15.29
CA ASP A 89 22.03 -6.64 16.25
C ASP A 89 20.70 -7.21 15.74
N THR A 90 20.70 -7.87 14.57
CA THR A 90 19.49 -8.29 13.91
C THR A 90 18.98 -9.64 14.38
N ASP A 91 17.67 -9.80 14.40
CA ASP A 91 16.97 -11.07 14.58
C ASP A 91 17.25 -12.04 13.42
N THR A 92 17.49 -11.52 12.23
CA THR A 92 17.84 -12.32 11.04
C THR A 92 19.15 -13.08 11.20
N GLU A 93 20.16 -12.47 11.82
CA GLU A 93 21.41 -13.21 12.13
C GLU A 93 21.15 -14.35 13.12
N VAL A 94 20.25 -14.13 14.09
CA VAL A 94 19.88 -15.19 15.04
C VAL A 94 19.29 -16.39 14.30
N LEU A 95 18.45 -16.16 13.29
CA LEU A 95 17.85 -17.22 12.51
C LEU A 95 18.87 -18.03 11.70
N VAL A 96 19.80 -17.39 10.99
CA VAL A 96 20.82 -18.13 10.23
C VAL A 96 21.78 -18.91 11.12
N GLN A 97 22.12 -18.37 12.30
CA GLN A 97 22.92 -19.10 13.29
C GLN A 97 22.17 -20.30 13.86
N LEU A 98 20.84 -20.18 14.07
CA LEU A 98 20.00 -21.30 14.50
C LEU A 98 19.94 -22.40 13.44
N ILE A 99 19.75 -22.03 12.16
CA ILE A 99 19.73 -23.00 11.05
C ILE A 99 21.05 -23.75 10.97
N GLU A 100 22.19 -23.04 11.02
CA GLU A 100 23.53 -23.69 11.01
C GLU A 100 23.74 -24.60 12.22
N TYR A 101 23.42 -24.12 13.42
CA TYR A 101 23.55 -24.91 14.65
C TYR A 101 22.72 -26.21 14.58
N VAL A 102 21.47 -26.13 14.17
CA VAL A 102 20.60 -27.30 14.02
C VAL A 102 21.16 -28.27 12.98
N ARG A 103 21.62 -27.75 11.83
CA ARG A 103 22.21 -28.55 10.75
C ARG A 103 23.39 -29.36 11.23
N GLU A 104 24.32 -28.73 11.93
CA GLU A 104 25.53 -29.39 12.49
C GLU A 104 25.17 -30.42 13.55
N GLN A 105 24.30 -30.07 14.50
CA GLN A 105 23.90 -30.96 15.60
C GLN A 105 23.15 -32.22 15.11
N LYS A 106 22.38 -32.10 14.05
CA LYS A 106 21.56 -33.19 13.49
C LYS A 106 22.18 -33.86 12.27
N SER A 107 23.30 -33.34 11.76
CA SER A 107 23.97 -33.81 10.54
C SER A 107 22.96 -33.98 9.38
N THR A 108 22.14 -32.95 9.10
CA THR A 108 21.04 -33.00 8.18
C THR A 108 21.25 -32.06 6.96
N ASP A 109 20.39 -32.18 5.94
CA ASP A 109 20.37 -31.27 4.79
C ASP A 109 19.82 -29.87 5.14
N LEU A 110 19.91 -28.92 4.21
CA LEU A 110 19.48 -27.54 4.41
C LEU A 110 17.96 -27.46 4.63
N LEU A 111 17.15 -28.17 3.84
CA LEU A 111 15.70 -28.16 3.98
C LEU A 111 15.27 -28.59 5.39
N THR A 112 15.77 -29.73 5.84
CA THR A 112 15.47 -30.27 7.19
C THR A 112 15.97 -29.33 8.30
N ALA A 113 17.14 -28.72 8.13
CA ALA A 113 17.67 -27.77 9.09
C ALA A 113 16.78 -26.51 9.19
N VAL A 114 16.31 -25.98 8.05
CA VAL A 114 15.37 -24.85 8.00
C VAL A 114 14.04 -25.22 8.67
N GLN A 115 13.47 -26.39 8.36
CA GLN A 115 12.23 -26.85 8.99
C GLN A 115 12.36 -26.92 10.51
N LEU A 116 13.41 -27.56 11.02
CA LEU A 116 13.64 -27.69 12.44
C LEU A 116 13.87 -26.34 13.14
N ALA A 117 14.63 -25.45 12.51
CA ALA A 117 14.85 -24.10 13.03
C ALA A 117 13.56 -23.29 13.09
N LEU A 118 12.72 -23.36 12.06
CA LEU A 118 11.45 -22.64 11.99
C LEU A 118 10.40 -23.15 12.98
N HIS A 119 10.50 -24.38 13.47
CA HIS A 119 9.67 -24.87 14.58
C HIS A 119 9.95 -24.14 15.91
N GLU A 120 11.18 -23.65 16.11
CA GLU A 120 11.57 -22.91 17.32
C GLU A 120 11.23 -21.41 17.23
N VAL A 121 10.86 -20.91 16.03
CA VAL A 121 10.64 -19.49 15.75
C VAL A 121 9.20 -19.07 16.04
N ILE A 122 9.07 -18.03 16.83
CA ILE A 122 7.80 -17.30 17.04
C ILE A 122 7.91 -15.97 16.29
N GLY A 123 6.94 -15.68 15.43
CA GLY A 123 6.90 -14.44 14.66
C GLY A 123 6.56 -14.65 13.18
N ALA A 124 6.72 -13.57 12.41
CA ALA A 124 6.50 -13.52 10.97
C ALA A 124 7.82 -13.63 10.22
N TYR A 125 7.82 -14.37 9.11
CA TYR A 125 9.00 -14.47 8.26
C TYR A 125 8.69 -14.77 6.81
N ALA A 126 9.47 -14.17 5.91
CA ALA A 126 9.72 -14.63 4.55
C ALA A 126 11.24 -14.65 4.37
N ILE A 127 11.79 -15.82 4.17
CA ILE A 127 13.24 -16.04 4.12
C ILE A 127 13.66 -16.69 2.81
N ALA A 128 14.90 -16.41 2.38
CA ALA A 128 15.61 -17.19 1.38
C ALA A 128 17.02 -17.47 1.89
N VAL A 129 17.44 -18.73 1.81
CA VAL A 129 18.70 -19.24 2.34
C VAL A 129 19.54 -19.85 1.23
N LEU A 130 20.81 -19.43 1.13
CA LEU A 130 21.83 -20.02 0.28
C LEU A 130 22.80 -20.85 1.12
N ASP A 131 23.28 -21.95 0.53
CA ASP A 131 24.31 -22.81 1.10
C ASP A 131 25.50 -22.92 0.15
N ARG A 132 26.67 -22.55 0.61
CA ARG A 132 27.93 -22.70 -0.13
C ARG A 132 28.22 -24.15 -0.52
N ASN A 133 27.81 -25.10 0.33
CA ASN A 133 28.08 -26.53 0.13
C ASN A 133 27.07 -27.22 -0.78
N ASP A 134 25.95 -26.53 -1.08
CA ASP A 134 24.93 -26.95 -2.05
C ASP A 134 24.56 -25.74 -2.92
N PRO A 135 25.44 -25.34 -3.86
CA PRO A 135 25.36 -24.08 -4.58
C PRO A 135 24.21 -23.99 -5.57
N ASP A 136 23.60 -25.12 -5.93
CA ASP A 136 22.50 -25.20 -6.90
C ASP A 136 21.12 -25.14 -6.24
N GLN A 137 21.07 -24.88 -4.90
CA GLN A 137 19.83 -24.87 -4.16
C GLN A 137 19.58 -23.51 -3.48
N ILE A 138 18.30 -23.08 -3.51
CA ILE A 138 17.74 -22.06 -2.61
C ILE A 138 16.60 -22.68 -1.82
N VAL A 139 16.59 -22.50 -0.52
CA VAL A 139 15.44 -22.83 0.34
C VAL A 139 14.77 -21.54 0.77
N ALA A 140 13.50 -21.37 0.42
CA ALA A 140 12.70 -20.20 0.76
C ALA A 140 11.46 -20.61 1.54
N ALA A 141 11.16 -19.91 2.64
CA ALA A 141 10.05 -20.26 3.53
C ALA A 141 9.25 -19.02 3.92
N ARG A 142 7.95 -19.24 4.18
CA ARG A 142 7.02 -18.16 4.52
C ARG A 142 6.16 -18.49 5.73
N LYS A 143 5.93 -17.46 6.56
CA LYS A 143 4.86 -17.39 7.56
C LYS A 143 4.48 -15.94 7.79
N GLN A 144 3.24 -15.54 7.46
CA GLN A 144 2.66 -14.19 7.58
C GLN A 144 3.27 -13.13 6.65
N SER A 145 4.60 -13.07 6.46
CA SER A 145 5.22 -12.17 5.49
C SER A 145 5.07 -12.73 4.05
N PRO A 146 4.78 -11.90 3.02
CA PRO A 146 4.54 -12.39 1.66
C PRO A 146 5.81 -12.93 1.01
N LEU A 147 5.64 -13.99 0.21
CA LEU A 147 6.68 -14.58 -0.62
C LEU A 147 6.08 -15.22 -1.87
N VAL A 148 6.62 -14.87 -3.03
CA VAL A 148 6.20 -15.38 -4.33
C VAL A 148 7.39 -15.96 -5.06
N VAL A 149 7.17 -17.06 -5.78
CA VAL A 149 8.16 -17.68 -6.65
C VAL A 149 7.71 -17.52 -8.08
N GLY A 150 8.53 -16.87 -8.92
CA GLY A 150 8.35 -16.80 -10.37
C GLY A 150 8.99 -18.00 -11.06
N ILE A 151 8.30 -18.58 -12.03
CA ILE A 151 8.78 -19.72 -12.83
C ILE A 151 9.10 -19.19 -14.22
N GLY A 152 10.39 -19.04 -14.51
CA GLY A 152 10.90 -18.64 -15.81
C GLY A 152 11.25 -19.84 -16.70
N GLU A 153 11.88 -19.56 -17.84
CA GLU A 153 12.45 -20.56 -18.73
C GLU A 153 13.85 -20.92 -18.24
N ASP A 154 14.01 -22.11 -17.70
CA ASP A 154 15.26 -22.61 -17.07
C ASP A 154 15.77 -21.79 -15.86
N GLU A 155 14.91 -20.98 -15.25
CA GLU A 155 15.27 -20.16 -14.10
C GLU A 155 14.08 -19.91 -13.16
N PHE A 156 14.39 -19.50 -11.93
CA PHE A 156 13.40 -19.15 -10.91
C PHE A 156 13.72 -17.80 -10.28
N PHE A 157 12.69 -17.11 -9.87
CA PHE A 157 12.76 -15.83 -9.19
C PHE A 157 12.05 -15.90 -7.84
N ILE A 158 12.53 -15.19 -6.85
CA ILE A 158 11.88 -15.07 -5.55
C ILE A 158 11.68 -13.60 -5.25
N GLY A 159 10.48 -13.21 -4.86
CA GLY A 159 10.15 -11.85 -4.48
C GLY A 159 9.12 -11.78 -3.36
N SER A 160 9.00 -10.64 -2.71
CA SER A 160 7.90 -10.36 -1.79
C SER A 160 6.62 -9.94 -2.52
N ASP A 161 6.73 -9.56 -3.79
CA ASP A 161 5.66 -9.15 -4.68
C ASP A 161 5.94 -9.66 -6.10
N ALA A 162 4.89 -9.90 -6.91
CA ALA A 162 5.05 -10.40 -8.28
C ALA A 162 5.52 -9.31 -9.26
N SER A 163 5.27 -8.04 -8.97
CA SER A 163 5.55 -6.93 -9.92
C SER A 163 7.00 -6.88 -10.40
N PRO A 164 8.05 -7.08 -9.58
CA PRO A 164 9.43 -7.12 -10.06
C PRO A 164 9.77 -8.33 -10.94
N LEU A 165 8.94 -9.39 -10.91
CA LEU A 165 9.21 -10.64 -11.60
C LEU A 165 8.67 -10.66 -13.03
N ILE A 166 7.73 -9.77 -13.34
CA ILE A 166 6.95 -9.76 -14.59
C ILE A 166 7.83 -9.50 -15.83
N GLU A 167 8.95 -8.79 -15.66
CA GLU A 167 9.93 -8.60 -16.73
C GLU A 167 10.51 -9.93 -17.23
N TYR A 168 10.51 -10.97 -16.38
CA TYR A 168 11.15 -12.26 -16.61
C TYR A 168 10.14 -13.40 -16.77
N THR A 169 9.00 -13.34 -16.07
CA THR A 169 7.96 -14.37 -16.14
C THR A 169 6.60 -13.86 -15.70
N ASP A 170 5.54 -14.35 -16.34
CA ASP A 170 4.14 -14.14 -15.94
C ASP A 170 3.59 -15.27 -15.05
N LYS A 171 4.35 -16.38 -14.86
CA LYS A 171 3.95 -17.54 -14.07
C LYS A 171 4.49 -17.43 -12.66
N VAL A 172 3.61 -17.37 -11.68
CA VAL A 172 3.99 -17.23 -10.29
C VAL A 172 3.28 -18.25 -9.38
N VAL A 173 3.95 -18.58 -8.28
CA VAL A 173 3.40 -19.34 -7.17
C VAL A 173 3.45 -18.49 -5.91
N TYR A 174 2.29 -18.15 -5.34
CA TYR A 174 2.20 -17.51 -4.03
C TYR A 174 2.29 -18.59 -2.95
N LEU A 175 3.33 -18.54 -2.13
CA LEU A 175 3.45 -19.50 -1.03
C LEU A 175 2.39 -19.21 0.05
N GLU A 176 1.88 -20.24 0.69
CA GLU A 176 1.01 -20.16 1.85
C GLU A 176 1.80 -20.19 3.16
N ASP A 177 1.18 -19.78 4.28
CA ASP A 177 1.82 -19.83 5.60
C ASP A 177 2.27 -21.25 5.96
N GLY A 178 3.55 -21.38 6.34
CA GLY A 178 4.16 -22.64 6.67
C GLY A 178 4.66 -23.45 5.45
N ASN A 179 4.57 -22.91 4.23
CA ASN A 179 5.13 -23.52 3.03
C ASN A 179 6.61 -23.14 2.85
N ILE A 180 7.34 -24.08 2.30
CA ILE A 180 8.77 -23.98 1.99
C ILE A 180 8.96 -24.37 0.53
N ALA A 181 9.49 -23.47 -0.27
CA ALA A 181 9.92 -23.73 -1.64
C ALA A 181 11.37 -24.20 -1.62
N VAL A 182 11.62 -25.31 -2.29
CA VAL A 182 12.96 -25.83 -2.58
C VAL A 182 13.19 -25.65 -4.07
N ILE A 183 14.07 -24.74 -4.41
CA ILE A 183 14.41 -24.39 -5.78
C ILE A 183 15.77 -24.98 -6.08
N ARG A 184 15.85 -25.86 -7.09
CA ARG A 184 17.08 -26.51 -7.54
C ARG A 184 17.29 -26.26 -9.02
N ARG A 185 18.53 -26.05 -9.38
CA ARG A 185 18.93 -25.85 -10.77
C ARG A 185 18.57 -27.10 -11.60
N GLY A 186 17.82 -26.88 -12.71
CA GLY A 186 17.43 -27.93 -13.63
C GLY A 186 16.33 -28.87 -13.14
N GLU A 187 15.73 -28.58 -11.99
CA GLU A 187 14.59 -29.35 -11.45
C GLU A 187 13.31 -28.50 -11.44
N GLU A 188 12.15 -29.14 -11.34
CA GLU A 188 10.87 -28.45 -11.14
C GLU A 188 10.79 -27.87 -9.72
N LEU A 189 10.00 -26.82 -9.56
CA LEU A 189 9.74 -26.21 -8.25
C LEU A 189 9.12 -27.24 -7.30
N GLU A 190 9.80 -27.52 -6.22
CA GLU A 190 9.28 -28.35 -5.14
C GLU A 190 8.75 -27.45 -4.00
N VAL A 191 7.50 -27.70 -3.55
CA VAL A 191 6.93 -27.05 -2.38
C VAL A 191 6.57 -28.09 -1.35
N VAL A 192 7.06 -27.89 -0.13
CA VAL A 192 6.70 -28.71 1.04
C VAL A 192 6.20 -27.81 2.17
N ASN A 193 5.51 -28.37 3.14
CA ASN A 193 5.19 -27.61 4.35
C ASN A 193 6.24 -27.84 5.44
N ILE A 194 6.11 -27.11 6.55
CA ILE A 194 7.00 -27.20 7.70
C ILE A 194 7.05 -28.62 8.31
N HIS A 195 6.09 -29.49 8.01
CA HIS A 195 6.05 -30.89 8.42
C HIS A 195 6.53 -31.86 7.33
N ASN A 196 7.24 -31.38 6.34
CA ASN A 196 7.77 -32.12 5.20
C ASN A 196 6.72 -32.87 4.35
N ARG A 197 5.49 -32.33 4.26
CA ARG A 197 4.47 -32.87 3.35
C ARG A 197 4.55 -32.12 2.03
N LYS A 198 4.65 -32.85 0.92
CA LYS A 198 4.67 -32.30 -0.43
C LYS A 198 3.33 -31.60 -0.74
N ILE A 199 3.41 -30.43 -1.33
CA ILE A 199 2.29 -29.60 -1.75
C ILE A 199 2.39 -29.41 -3.25
N ASN A 200 1.28 -29.56 -3.96
CA ASN A 200 1.21 -29.17 -5.37
C ASN A 200 0.81 -27.68 -5.40
N PRO A 201 1.73 -26.78 -5.74
CA PRO A 201 1.44 -25.36 -5.77
C PRO A 201 0.53 -25.01 -6.95
N GLU A 202 -0.39 -24.07 -6.74
CA GLU A 202 -1.17 -23.47 -7.82
C GLU A 202 -0.32 -22.44 -8.55
N ILE A 203 -0.06 -22.66 -9.85
CA ILE A 203 0.63 -21.71 -10.71
C ILE A 203 -0.41 -20.73 -11.23
N GLN A 204 -0.20 -19.44 -10.94
CA GLN A 204 -1.05 -18.36 -11.42
C GLN A 204 -0.35 -17.58 -12.51
N THR A 205 -1.12 -17.11 -13.50
CA THR A 205 -0.61 -16.20 -14.52
C THR A 205 -0.95 -14.77 -14.14
N VAL A 206 0.06 -13.91 -14.11
CA VAL A 206 -0.10 -12.50 -13.77
C VAL A 206 -0.20 -11.70 -15.06
N ASP A 207 -1.37 -11.11 -15.31
CA ASP A 207 -1.64 -10.30 -16.51
C ASP A 207 -1.21 -8.82 -16.25
N ILE A 208 0.08 -8.54 -16.38
CA ILE A 208 0.63 -7.18 -16.30
C ILE A 208 1.46 -6.91 -17.55
N ASN A 209 1.17 -5.81 -18.24
CA ASN A 209 1.90 -5.39 -19.43
C ASN A 209 3.18 -4.63 -19.04
N LEU A 210 4.32 -4.96 -19.64
CA LEU A 210 5.61 -4.27 -19.44
C LEU A 210 5.52 -2.74 -19.59
N GLY A 211 4.75 -2.24 -20.56
CA GLY A 211 4.52 -0.80 -20.73
C GLY A 211 3.90 -0.10 -19.52
N GLN A 212 3.25 -0.85 -18.63
CA GLN A 212 2.66 -0.30 -17.40
C GLN A 212 3.71 -0.03 -16.31
N ILE A 213 4.84 -0.75 -16.34
CA ILE A 213 5.93 -0.59 -15.38
C ILE A 213 7.03 0.36 -15.85
N GLU A 214 6.90 0.97 -17.02
CA GLU A 214 7.79 2.01 -17.54
C GLU A 214 7.25 3.41 -17.23
N LYS A 215 8.14 4.42 -17.19
CA LYS A 215 7.75 5.82 -16.95
C LYS A 215 6.97 6.45 -18.10
N GLY A 216 6.99 5.87 -19.30
CA GLY A 216 6.22 6.34 -20.45
C GLY A 216 6.45 7.80 -20.85
N GLY A 217 7.70 8.29 -20.70
CA GLY A 217 8.09 9.68 -21.01
C GLY A 217 7.89 10.67 -19.85
N TYR A 218 7.33 10.25 -18.72
CA TYR A 218 7.25 11.07 -17.51
C TYR A 218 8.58 11.07 -16.74
N PRO A 219 8.93 12.18 -16.05
CA PRO A 219 10.15 12.22 -15.25
C PRO A 219 10.12 11.29 -14.04
N HIS A 220 8.92 11.04 -13.48
CA HIS A 220 8.68 10.22 -12.30
C HIS A 220 7.44 9.34 -12.45
N PHE A 221 7.44 8.17 -11.79
CA PHE A 221 6.29 7.28 -11.74
C PHE A 221 5.08 7.97 -11.11
N MET A 222 5.27 8.68 -10.00
CA MET A 222 4.17 9.39 -9.34
C MET A 222 3.44 10.34 -10.29
N LEU A 223 4.14 11.09 -11.12
CA LEU A 223 3.49 11.98 -12.09
C LEU A 223 2.73 11.20 -13.16
N LYS A 224 3.32 10.13 -13.69
CA LYS A 224 2.64 9.21 -14.62
C LYS A 224 1.35 8.70 -14.00
N GLU A 225 1.41 8.18 -12.78
CA GLU A 225 0.28 7.60 -12.05
C GLU A 225 -0.82 8.61 -11.74
N ILE A 226 -0.46 9.89 -11.48
CA ILE A 226 -1.44 10.99 -11.38
C ILE A 226 -2.17 11.19 -12.72
N PHE A 227 -1.45 11.15 -13.84
CA PHE A 227 -2.02 11.34 -15.19
C PHE A 227 -2.78 10.13 -15.71
N GLU A 228 -2.51 8.94 -15.21
CA GLU A 228 -3.22 7.71 -15.57
C GLU A 228 -4.60 7.59 -14.91
N GLN A 229 -4.93 8.38 -13.90
CA GLN A 229 -6.16 8.25 -13.13
C GLN A 229 -7.44 8.20 -14.00
N PRO A 230 -7.62 9.04 -15.05
CA PRO A 230 -8.82 8.95 -15.89
C PRO A 230 -9.00 7.57 -16.54
N GLU A 231 -7.92 6.99 -17.05
CA GLU A 231 -7.94 5.66 -17.66
C GLU A 231 -8.16 4.57 -16.59
N CYS A 232 -7.48 4.69 -15.45
CA CYS A 232 -7.64 3.78 -14.32
C CYS A 232 -9.09 3.71 -13.83
N ILE A 233 -9.76 4.86 -13.69
CA ILE A 233 -11.18 4.90 -13.29
C ILE A 233 -12.08 4.32 -14.36
N THR A 234 -11.80 4.55 -15.64
CA THR A 234 -12.50 3.90 -16.74
C THR A 234 -12.37 2.37 -16.66
N ASN A 235 -11.16 1.88 -16.41
CA ASN A 235 -10.90 0.43 -16.25
C ASN A 235 -11.59 -0.14 -15.01
N CYS A 236 -11.59 0.59 -13.90
CA CYS A 236 -12.29 0.24 -12.67
C CYS A 236 -13.81 0.07 -12.89
N MET A 237 -14.40 0.89 -13.74
CA MET A 237 -15.83 0.86 -14.07
C MET A 237 -16.18 -0.12 -15.20
N ARG A 238 -15.21 -0.58 -15.98
CA ARG A 238 -15.43 -1.43 -17.15
C ARG A 238 -16.21 -2.70 -16.80
N GLY A 239 -17.37 -2.91 -17.49
CA GLY A 239 -18.28 -4.03 -17.23
C GLY A 239 -19.09 -3.92 -15.94
N ARG A 240 -18.90 -2.85 -15.15
CA ARG A 240 -19.58 -2.63 -13.87
C ARG A 240 -20.57 -1.46 -13.91
N VAL A 241 -20.25 -0.40 -14.64
CA VAL A 241 -21.13 0.75 -14.83
C VAL A 241 -21.70 0.72 -16.25
N ASN A 242 -23.02 0.65 -16.36
CA ASN A 242 -23.73 0.65 -17.63
C ASN A 242 -24.71 1.83 -17.68
N VAL A 243 -24.35 2.86 -18.44
CA VAL A 243 -25.15 4.10 -18.57
C VAL A 243 -26.37 3.95 -19.48
N ASP A 244 -26.39 2.95 -20.38
CA ASP A 244 -27.51 2.74 -21.29
C ASP A 244 -28.76 2.29 -20.53
N ILE A 245 -28.58 1.57 -19.44
CA ILE A 245 -29.65 1.09 -18.56
C ILE A 245 -29.61 1.75 -17.17
N ASP A 246 -28.72 2.73 -16.99
CA ASP A 246 -28.47 3.40 -15.71
C ASP A 246 -28.30 2.39 -14.56
N ASN A 247 -27.27 1.55 -14.62
CA ASN A 247 -27.08 0.51 -13.62
C ASN A 247 -25.60 0.28 -13.26
N VAL A 248 -25.39 -0.11 -12.00
CA VAL A 248 -24.09 -0.57 -11.47
C VAL A 248 -24.20 -2.04 -11.08
N VAL A 249 -23.28 -2.85 -11.57
CA VAL A 249 -23.25 -4.30 -11.33
C VAL A 249 -21.91 -4.67 -10.71
N LEU A 250 -21.96 -5.27 -9.53
CA LEU A 250 -20.82 -5.89 -8.88
C LEU A 250 -21.15 -7.36 -8.59
N SER A 251 -20.38 -8.30 -9.14
CA SER A 251 -20.62 -9.75 -8.96
C SER A 251 -20.69 -10.11 -7.48
N ALA A 252 -19.78 -9.57 -6.67
CA ALA A 252 -19.77 -9.78 -5.23
C ALA A 252 -21.08 -9.36 -4.52
N VAL A 253 -21.76 -8.30 -5.01
CA VAL A 253 -23.06 -7.88 -4.45
C VAL A 253 -24.17 -8.83 -4.92
N ILE A 254 -24.11 -9.33 -6.14
CA ILE A 254 -25.09 -10.29 -6.65
C ILE A 254 -24.99 -11.62 -5.89
N ASP A 255 -23.78 -12.17 -5.81
CA ASP A 255 -23.52 -13.50 -5.25
C ASP A 255 -23.77 -13.55 -3.72
N TYR A 256 -23.46 -12.46 -3.03
CA TYR A 256 -23.55 -12.36 -1.56
C TYR A 256 -24.58 -11.32 -1.08
N LYS A 257 -25.60 -11.10 -1.91
CA LYS A 257 -26.66 -10.12 -1.65
C LYS A 257 -27.26 -10.23 -0.24
N LYS A 258 -27.57 -11.47 0.18
CA LYS A 258 -28.19 -11.71 1.49
C LYS A 258 -27.30 -11.26 2.64
N GLN A 259 -26.02 -11.61 2.61
CA GLN A 259 -25.04 -11.25 3.66
C GLN A 259 -24.87 -9.73 3.72
N LEU A 260 -24.65 -9.08 2.58
CA LEU A 260 -24.41 -7.65 2.49
C LEU A 260 -25.63 -6.82 2.91
N LEU A 261 -26.84 -7.22 2.51
CA LEU A 261 -28.07 -6.48 2.83
C LEU A 261 -28.57 -6.71 4.27
N SER A 262 -28.26 -7.87 4.86
CA SER A 262 -28.64 -8.18 6.25
C SER A 262 -27.67 -7.65 7.29
N ALA A 263 -26.53 -7.11 6.88
CA ALA A 263 -25.53 -6.56 7.79
C ALA A 263 -26.11 -5.44 8.65
N LYS A 264 -25.85 -5.49 9.95
CA LYS A 264 -26.26 -4.43 10.89
C LYS A 264 -25.37 -3.21 10.80
N ARG A 265 -24.08 -3.42 10.51
CA ARG A 265 -23.11 -2.35 10.24
C ARG A 265 -22.00 -2.89 9.34
N PHE A 266 -21.28 -1.97 8.73
CA PHE A 266 -20.00 -2.25 8.07
C PHE A 266 -18.86 -1.73 8.93
N VAL A 267 -17.75 -2.48 8.97
CA VAL A 267 -16.50 -2.03 9.58
C VAL A 267 -15.43 -2.05 8.50
N ILE A 268 -14.86 -0.90 8.18
CA ILE A 268 -13.82 -0.79 7.17
C ILE A 268 -12.46 -0.73 7.86
N VAL A 269 -11.57 -1.66 7.53
CA VAL A 269 -10.21 -1.75 8.09
C VAL A 269 -9.18 -1.47 7.00
N ALA A 270 -8.28 -0.54 7.24
CA ALA A 270 -7.27 -0.12 6.28
C ALA A 270 -6.10 0.62 6.94
N CYS A 271 -5.04 0.90 6.19
CA CYS A 271 -3.89 1.71 6.59
C CYS A 271 -3.65 2.87 5.61
N GLY A 272 -3.12 3.99 6.11
CA GLY A 272 -2.65 5.12 5.30
C GLY A 272 -3.69 5.66 4.30
N THR A 273 -3.30 5.80 3.05
CA THR A 273 -4.15 6.26 1.94
C THR A 273 -5.45 5.46 1.81
N SER A 274 -5.41 4.14 2.00
CA SER A 274 -6.60 3.28 1.96
C SER A 274 -7.56 3.57 3.12
N TRP A 275 -7.05 3.99 4.28
CA TRP A 275 -7.88 4.43 5.40
C TRP A 275 -8.59 5.76 5.08
N HIS A 276 -7.93 6.70 4.37
CA HIS A 276 -8.58 7.93 3.89
C HIS A 276 -9.69 7.62 2.87
N ALA A 277 -9.46 6.68 1.96
CA ALA A 277 -10.50 6.20 1.05
C ALA A 277 -11.67 5.57 1.81
N ALA A 278 -11.40 4.82 2.88
CA ALA A 278 -12.42 4.23 3.75
C ALA A 278 -13.30 5.28 4.43
N LEU A 279 -12.73 6.42 4.85
CA LEU A 279 -13.50 7.53 5.42
C LEU A 279 -14.48 8.15 4.41
N ILE A 280 -14.11 8.24 3.14
CA ILE A 280 -15.00 8.67 2.05
C ILE A 280 -16.09 7.61 1.85
N GLY A 281 -15.68 6.33 1.76
CA GLY A 281 -16.61 5.20 1.63
C GLY A 281 -17.65 5.14 2.75
N LYS A 282 -17.23 5.42 3.99
CA LYS A 282 -18.14 5.56 5.13
C LYS A 282 -19.26 6.56 4.82
N GLN A 283 -18.89 7.78 4.42
CA GLN A 283 -19.88 8.83 4.18
C GLN A 283 -20.82 8.48 3.02
N ILE A 284 -20.30 7.89 1.93
CA ILE A 284 -21.09 7.47 0.79
C ILE A 284 -22.08 6.35 1.18
N ILE A 285 -21.60 5.32 1.88
CA ILE A 285 -22.43 4.18 2.30
C ILE A 285 -23.49 4.63 3.31
N GLU A 286 -23.13 5.42 4.31
CA GLU A 286 -24.09 5.94 5.29
C GLU A 286 -25.15 6.84 4.64
N SER A 287 -24.73 7.68 3.69
CA SER A 287 -25.65 8.58 2.96
C SER A 287 -26.61 7.82 2.05
N LEU A 288 -26.09 6.94 1.19
CA LEU A 288 -26.89 6.28 0.14
C LEU A 288 -27.58 5.00 0.64
N CYS A 289 -26.88 4.18 1.44
CA CYS A 289 -27.37 2.86 1.85
C CYS A 289 -28.08 2.87 3.21
N ARG A 290 -27.88 3.90 4.03
CA ARG A 290 -28.38 4.00 5.41
C ARG A 290 -27.93 2.82 6.27
N ILE A 291 -26.70 2.36 6.08
CA ILE A 291 -26.03 1.33 6.89
C ILE A 291 -24.98 2.04 7.74
N PRO A 292 -24.92 1.86 9.06
CA PRO A 292 -23.86 2.40 9.91
C PRO A 292 -22.50 1.85 9.49
N VAL A 293 -21.49 2.72 9.43
CA VAL A 293 -20.12 2.35 9.05
C VAL A 293 -19.12 2.85 10.08
N GLU A 294 -18.28 1.95 10.57
CA GLU A 294 -17.08 2.29 11.35
C GLU A 294 -15.86 2.18 10.46
N VAL A 295 -14.87 3.06 10.67
CA VAL A 295 -13.59 3.03 9.95
C VAL A 295 -12.47 2.97 10.96
N GLU A 296 -11.65 1.93 10.86
CA GLU A 296 -10.60 1.61 11.82
C GLU A 296 -9.24 1.57 11.14
N TYR A 297 -8.21 2.05 11.82
CA TYR A 297 -6.85 1.66 11.46
C TYR A 297 -6.67 0.17 11.70
N ALA A 298 -6.19 -0.56 10.69
CA ALA A 298 -6.05 -2.01 10.81
C ALA A 298 -5.06 -2.41 11.95
N SER A 299 -4.02 -1.61 12.18
CA SER A 299 -3.08 -1.75 13.29
C SER A 299 -3.75 -1.69 14.66
N GLU A 300 -4.65 -0.73 14.86
CA GLU A 300 -5.38 -0.57 16.12
C GLU A 300 -6.46 -1.65 16.28
N PHE A 301 -7.19 -1.95 15.19
CA PHE A 301 -8.24 -2.95 15.19
C PHE A 301 -7.75 -4.32 15.68
N ARG A 302 -6.58 -4.77 15.22
CA ARG A 302 -6.04 -6.10 15.55
C ARG A 302 -5.69 -6.29 17.03
N TYR A 303 -5.39 -5.21 17.77
CA TYR A 303 -4.91 -5.31 19.16
C TYR A 303 -5.92 -4.87 20.21
N ARG A 304 -6.92 -4.06 19.86
CA ARG A 304 -7.88 -3.50 20.82
C ARG A 304 -9.00 -4.45 21.26
N ASN A 305 -9.02 -5.73 20.83
CA ASN A 305 -10.11 -6.66 21.04
C ASN A 305 -11.47 -6.10 20.54
N PRO A 306 -11.64 -5.92 19.22
CA PRO A 306 -12.79 -5.22 18.65
C PRO A 306 -14.10 -5.99 18.89
N VAL A 307 -15.19 -5.26 19.07
CA VAL A 307 -16.52 -5.85 19.16
C VAL A 307 -17.03 -6.16 17.75
N ILE A 308 -16.84 -7.38 17.31
CA ILE A 308 -17.23 -7.89 15.99
C ILE A 308 -18.13 -9.11 16.16
N SER A 309 -19.11 -9.25 15.30
CA SER A 309 -20.07 -10.34 15.30
C SER A 309 -20.34 -10.87 13.88
N LYS A 310 -21.04 -11.99 13.80
CA LYS A 310 -21.51 -12.57 12.51
C LYS A 310 -22.52 -11.69 11.76
N ASP A 311 -23.07 -10.67 12.41
CA ASP A 311 -24.01 -9.72 11.81
C ASP A 311 -23.28 -8.52 11.19
N ASP A 312 -21.96 -8.44 11.35
CA ASP A 312 -21.13 -7.39 10.77
C ASP A 312 -20.51 -7.83 9.43
N VAL A 313 -20.32 -6.88 8.52
CA VAL A 313 -19.49 -7.05 7.33
C VAL A 313 -18.22 -6.25 7.54
N VAL A 314 -17.07 -6.89 7.42
CA VAL A 314 -15.78 -6.22 7.48
C VAL A 314 -15.25 -6.01 6.07
N ILE A 315 -15.00 -4.75 5.69
CA ILE A 315 -14.42 -4.38 4.40
C ILE A 315 -12.94 -4.10 4.58
N ALA A 316 -12.08 -4.91 3.96
CA ALA A 316 -10.63 -4.74 4.00
C ALA A 316 -10.15 -4.04 2.73
N ILE A 317 -9.44 -2.91 2.87
CA ILE A 317 -8.93 -2.14 1.73
C ILE A 317 -7.40 -2.12 1.75
N SER A 318 -6.80 -2.55 0.64
CA SER A 318 -5.34 -2.51 0.47
C SER A 318 -4.97 -2.40 -1.01
N GLN A 319 -4.01 -1.53 -1.34
CA GLN A 319 -3.47 -1.44 -2.70
C GLN A 319 -2.67 -2.71 -3.04
N SER A 320 -1.69 -3.07 -2.22
CA SER A 320 -0.84 -4.24 -2.46
C SER A 320 -1.52 -5.58 -2.17
N GLY A 321 -2.55 -5.57 -1.30
CA GLY A 321 -3.14 -6.80 -0.76
C GLY A 321 -2.21 -7.60 0.16
N GLU A 322 -1.05 -7.03 0.54
CA GLU A 322 -0.02 -7.64 1.37
C GLU A 322 0.28 -6.82 2.65
N THR A 323 -0.54 -5.81 2.97
CA THR A 323 -0.36 -5.00 4.18
C THR A 323 -0.57 -5.87 5.42
N ALA A 324 0.49 -6.03 6.23
CA ALA A 324 0.51 -6.97 7.36
C ALA A 324 -0.64 -6.74 8.35
N ASP A 325 -0.84 -5.49 8.79
CA ASP A 325 -1.91 -5.15 9.73
C ASP A 325 -3.30 -5.41 9.17
N THR A 326 -3.53 -5.05 7.89
CA THR A 326 -4.84 -5.28 7.24
C THR A 326 -5.11 -6.78 7.10
N PHE A 327 -4.11 -7.57 6.77
CA PHE A 327 -4.23 -9.03 6.69
C PHE A 327 -4.53 -9.66 8.06
N ALA A 328 -3.85 -9.20 9.11
CA ALA A 328 -4.12 -9.66 10.46
C ALA A 328 -5.53 -9.27 10.95
N ALA A 329 -5.99 -8.05 10.63
CA ALA A 329 -7.34 -7.60 10.94
C ALA A 329 -8.41 -8.47 10.23
N VAL A 330 -8.18 -8.87 8.97
CA VAL A 330 -9.04 -9.80 8.23
C VAL A 330 -9.14 -11.15 8.94
N LYS A 331 -7.99 -11.73 9.34
CA LYS A 331 -7.96 -13.01 10.07
C LYS A 331 -8.75 -12.92 11.38
N LEU A 332 -8.49 -11.88 12.17
CA LEU A 332 -9.20 -11.65 13.45
C LEU A 332 -10.71 -11.52 13.26
N ALA A 333 -11.16 -10.72 12.29
CA ALA A 333 -12.59 -10.54 12.01
C ALA A 333 -13.25 -11.86 11.57
N LYS A 334 -12.56 -12.68 10.79
CA LYS A 334 -13.03 -14.00 10.34
C LYS A 334 -13.15 -14.99 11.49
N GLU A 335 -12.22 -14.97 12.44
CA GLU A 335 -12.30 -15.77 13.69
C GLU A 335 -13.54 -15.42 14.54
N HIS A 336 -13.99 -14.16 14.49
CA HIS A 336 -15.23 -13.71 15.14
C HIS A 336 -16.50 -13.97 14.31
N GLY A 337 -16.36 -14.59 13.12
CA GLY A 337 -17.46 -15.00 12.26
C GLY A 337 -18.05 -13.89 11.38
N ALA A 338 -17.39 -12.74 11.25
CA ALA A 338 -17.80 -11.68 10.34
C ALA A 338 -17.63 -12.12 8.88
N PHE A 339 -18.47 -11.57 8.00
CA PHE A 339 -18.32 -11.72 6.55
C PHE A 339 -17.32 -10.69 6.04
N ILE A 340 -16.36 -11.12 5.24
CA ILE A 340 -15.24 -10.28 4.81
C ILE A 340 -15.34 -9.93 3.33
N TYR A 341 -15.35 -8.63 3.03
CA TYR A 341 -15.31 -8.07 1.68
C TYR A 341 -13.94 -7.43 1.40
N GLY A 342 -13.22 -7.83 0.36
CA GLY A 342 -11.92 -7.28 -0.01
C GLY A 342 -12.01 -6.22 -1.10
N ILE A 343 -11.29 -5.10 -0.95
CA ILE A 343 -11.05 -4.12 -2.04
C ILE A 343 -9.55 -4.01 -2.23
N CYS A 344 -9.03 -4.63 -3.28
CA CYS A 344 -7.58 -4.71 -3.54
C CYS A 344 -7.24 -4.40 -4.99
N ASN A 345 -5.96 -4.06 -5.24
CA ASN A 345 -5.47 -3.90 -6.61
C ASN A 345 -4.73 -5.15 -7.09
N ALA A 346 -3.82 -5.68 -6.29
CA ALA A 346 -3.00 -6.83 -6.67
C ALA A 346 -3.82 -8.13 -6.64
N ILE A 347 -4.00 -8.72 -7.83
CA ILE A 347 -4.70 -9.99 -8.01
C ILE A 347 -3.86 -11.12 -7.41
N GLY A 348 -4.51 -12.06 -6.70
CA GLY A 348 -3.83 -13.23 -6.11
C GLY A 348 -3.04 -12.94 -4.83
N SER A 349 -2.99 -11.69 -4.34
CA SER A 349 -2.34 -11.34 -3.09
C SER A 349 -3.02 -11.94 -1.85
N SER A 350 -2.39 -11.81 -0.68
CA SER A 350 -2.81 -12.49 0.55
C SER A 350 -4.19 -12.07 1.05
N ILE A 351 -4.51 -10.77 1.02
CA ILE A 351 -5.80 -10.25 1.52
C ILE A 351 -6.98 -10.78 0.68
N PRO A 352 -7.01 -10.64 -0.67
CA PRO A 352 -8.10 -11.20 -1.48
C PRO A 352 -8.33 -12.70 -1.25
N ARG A 353 -7.27 -13.48 -1.11
CA ARG A 353 -7.39 -14.93 -0.85
C ARG A 353 -7.97 -15.24 0.54
N ALA A 354 -7.81 -14.34 1.50
CA ALA A 354 -8.35 -14.49 2.85
C ALA A 354 -9.80 -13.99 2.99
N THR A 355 -10.30 -13.19 2.05
CA THR A 355 -11.67 -12.64 2.08
C THR A 355 -12.70 -13.63 1.53
N ASP A 356 -13.98 -13.43 1.87
CA ASP A 356 -15.07 -14.29 1.38
C ASP A 356 -15.51 -13.86 -0.03
N THR A 357 -15.37 -12.58 -0.34
CA THR A 357 -15.60 -11.98 -1.66
C THR A 357 -14.92 -10.62 -1.76
N GLY A 358 -14.99 -9.96 -2.90
CA GLY A 358 -14.44 -8.62 -3.06
C GLY A 358 -14.51 -8.05 -4.46
N SER A 359 -13.85 -6.92 -4.62
CA SER A 359 -13.70 -6.23 -5.91
C SER A 359 -12.26 -5.76 -6.10
N TYR A 360 -11.67 -6.08 -7.25
CA TYR A 360 -10.41 -5.47 -7.64
C TYR A 360 -10.63 -4.07 -8.21
N ILE A 361 -9.69 -3.15 -7.94
CA ILE A 361 -9.79 -1.77 -8.41
C ILE A 361 -9.27 -1.58 -9.85
N HIS A 362 -8.51 -2.54 -10.40
CA HIS A 362 -8.03 -2.56 -11.79
C HIS A 362 -7.32 -1.28 -12.26
N VAL A 363 -6.52 -0.66 -11.39
CA VAL A 363 -5.75 0.55 -11.75
C VAL A 363 -4.36 0.23 -12.31
N GLY A 364 -4.05 -1.05 -12.51
CA GLY A 364 -2.72 -1.50 -12.92
C GLY A 364 -1.67 -1.35 -11.82
N PRO A 365 -0.40 -1.68 -12.11
CA PRO A 365 0.70 -1.52 -11.16
C PRO A 365 0.87 -0.06 -10.74
N GLU A 366 1.09 0.17 -9.45
CA GLU A 366 1.42 1.46 -8.87
C GLU A 366 2.79 1.37 -8.21
N ILE A 367 3.79 2.04 -8.81
CA ILE A 367 5.22 1.88 -8.48
C ILE A 367 5.69 2.98 -7.52
N GLY A 368 5.22 4.21 -7.71
CA GLY A 368 5.50 5.31 -6.79
C GLY A 368 5.11 4.92 -5.36
N VAL A 369 6.01 5.14 -4.40
CA VAL A 369 5.76 4.74 -2.99
C VAL A 369 4.53 5.43 -2.44
N ALA A 370 4.39 6.74 -2.67
CA ALA A 370 3.19 7.49 -2.30
C ALA A 370 2.02 7.15 -3.25
N SER A 371 1.00 6.51 -2.74
CA SER A 371 -0.19 6.08 -3.51
C SER A 371 -0.96 7.27 -4.09
N THR A 372 -1.41 7.13 -5.35
CA THR A 372 -2.19 8.15 -6.08
C THR A 372 -3.43 7.55 -6.75
N LYS A 373 -3.24 6.80 -7.83
CA LYS A 373 -4.32 6.18 -8.62
C LYS A 373 -5.05 5.06 -7.87
N ALA A 374 -4.39 4.38 -6.94
CA ALA A 374 -5.04 3.38 -6.11
C ALA A 374 -6.09 4.02 -5.19
N PHE A 375 -5.84 5.23 -4.65
CA PHE A 375 -6.81 5.96 -3.86
C PHE A 375 -8.10 6.24 -4.63
N THR A 376 -7.99 6.84 -5.81
CA THR A 376 -9.17 7.16 -6.64
C THR A 376 -9.89 5.89 -7.11
N GLY A 377 -9.15 4.81 -7.41
CA GLY A 377 -9.71 3.50 -7.71
C GLY A 377 -10.50 2.90 -6.54
N GLN A 378 -9.97 3.00 -5.31
CA GLN A 378 -10.65 2.54 -4.08
C GLN A 378 -11.94 3.35 -3.84
N VAL A 379 -11.90 4.67 -3.95
CA VAL A 379 -13.08 5.53 -3.82
C VAL A 379 -14.12 5.19 -4.89
N THR A 380 -13.70 4.91 -6.12
CA THR A 380 -14.61 4.51 -7.20
C THR A 380 -15.30 3.17 -6.90
N VAL A 381 -14.57 2.16 -6.42
CA VAL A 381 -15.19 0.87 -6.02
C VAL A 381 -16.14 1.05 -4.85
N LEU A 382 -15.78 1.85 -3.85
CA LEU A 382 -16.66 2.16 -2.71
C LEU A 382 -17.93 2.88 -3.16
N SER A 383 -17.84 3.80 -4.14
CA SER A 383 -18.99 4.47 -4.74
C SER A 383 -19.89 3.48 -5.48
N MET A 384 -19.31 2.59 -6.29
CA MET A 384 -20.05 1.54 -6.98
C MET A 384 -20.72 0.56 -6.01
N LEU A 385 -20.01 0.16 -4.94
CA LEU A 385 -20.56 -0.71 -3.89
C LEU A 385 -21.76 -0.05 -3.21
N ALA A 386 -21.63 1.21 -2.83
CA ALA A 386 -22.72 1.96 -2.22
C ALA A 386 -23.91 2.10 -3.15
N LEU A 387 -23.69 2.42 -4.44
CA LEU A 387 -24.78 2.51 -5.43
C LEU A 387 -25.48 1.17 -5.62
N ALA A 388 -24.74 0.07 -5.78
CA ALA A 388 -25.34 -1.25 -5.93
C ALA A 388 -26.17 -1.65 -4.70
N LEU A 389 -25.66 -1.41 -3.49
CA LEU A 389 -26.37 -1.71 -2.24
C LEU A 389 -27.59 -0.79 -2.03
N ALA A 390 -27.47 0.50 -2.32
CA ALA A 390 -28.57 1.46 -2.17
C ALA A 390 -29.74 1.15 -3.11
N ASN A 391 -29.43 0.77 -4.36
CA ASN A 391 -30.44 0.32 -5.32
C ASN A 391 -31.18 -0.93 -4.83
N GLU A 392 -30.45 -1.92 -4.31
CA GLU A 392 -31.01 -3.16 -3.79
C GLU A 392 -31.83 -2.97 -2.50
N ARG A 393 -31.45 -2.00 -1.67
CA ARG A 393 -32.18 -1.64 -0.44
C ARG A 393 -33.37 -0.70 -0.70
N GLY A 394 -33.43 -0.05 -1.87
CA GLY A 394 -34.42 0.97 -2.15
C GLY A 394 -34.31 2.22 -1.27
N THR A 395 -33.08 2.57 -0.85
CA THR A 395 -32.82 3.70 0.05
C THR A 395 -32.53 5.00 -0.68
N ILE A 396 -32.42 4.96 -2.01
CA ILE A 396 -32.21 6.09 -2.91
C ILE A 396 -33.31 6.09 -3.98
N SER A 397 -33.77 7.25 -4.39
CA SER A 397 -34.73 7.35 -5.49
C SER A 397 -34.11 6.92 -6.82
N ARG A 398 -34.92 6.42 -7.75
CA ARG A 398 -34.43 5.99 -9.07
C ARG A 398 -33.77 7.14 -9.85
N ASP A 399 -34.29 8.35 -9.72
CA ASP A 399 -33.75 9.51 -10.43
C ASP A 399 -32.40 9.95 -9.85
N GLU A 400 -32.27 9.97 -8.53
CA GLU A 400 -31.01 10.26 -7.85
C GLU A 400 -29.95 9.19 -8.17
N TYR A 401 -30.34 7.90 -8.13
CA TYR A 401 -29.47 6.80 -8.52
C TYR A 401 -28.92 6.98 -9.95
N LYS A 402 -29.81 7.26 -10.92
CA LYS A 402 -29.42 7.50 -12.32
C LYS A 402 -28.48 8.69 -12.44
N ALA A 403 -28.77 9.78 -11.73
CA ALA A 403 -27.91 10.96 -11.76
C ALA A 403 -26.49 10.64 -11.30
N VAL A 404 -26.34 9.90 -10.19
CA VAL A 404 -25.01 9.53 -9.67
C VAL A 404 -24.30 8.54 -10.60
N VAL A 405 -25.00 7.55 -11.18
CA VAL A 405 -24.42 6.59 -12.13
C VAL A 405 -23.87 7.29 -13.37
N ARG A 406 -24.65 8.23 -13.94
CA ARG A 406 -24.22 9.01 -15.12
C ARG A 406 -23.05 9.91 -14.77
N GLU A 407 -23.12 10.60 -13.65
CA GLU A 407 -22.05 11.47 -13.20
C GLU A 407 -20.75 10.69 -12.94
N LEU A 408 -20.83 9.50 -12.33
CA LEU A 408 -19.67 8.63 -12.12
C LEU A 408 -19.01 8.24 -13.45
N HIS A 409 -19.82 8.01 -14.49
CA HIS A 409 -19.31 7.73 -15.84
C HIS A 409 -18.55 8.93 -16.45
N GLU A 410 -18.96 10.17 -16.13
CA GLU A 410 -18.34 11.40 -16.62
C GLU A 410 -17.06 11.79 -15.85
N ILE A 411 -16.82 11.22 -14.67
CA ILE A 411 -15.66 11.53 -13.84
C ILE A 411 -14.33 11.45 -14.60
N PRO A 412 -14.03 10.43 -15.43
CA PRO A 412 -12.77 10.38 -16.19
C PRO A 412 -12.56 11.58 -17.12
N ALA A 413 -13.63 12.08 -17.74
CA ALA A 413 -13.56 13.26 -18.59
C ALA A 413 -13.25 14.51 -17.76
N LYS A 414 -13.92 14.68 -16.62
CA LYS A 414 -13.68 15.78 -15.67
C LYS A 414 -12.26 15.73 -15.05
N MET A 415 -11.74 14.53 -14.74
CA MET A 415 -10.35 14.36 -14.32
C MET A 415 -9.35 14.89 -15.35
N LYS A 416 -9.60 14.63 -16.65
CA LYS A 416 -8.75 15.15 -17.74
C LYS A 416 -8.74 16.69 -17.76
N GLU A 417 -9.86 17.35 -17.43
CA GLU A 417 -9.91 18.80 -17.30
C GLU A 417 -9.07 19.29 -16.11
N VAL A 418 -9.15 18.62 -14.97
CA VAL A 418 -8.34 18.95 -13.78
C VAL A 418 -6.84 18.78 -14.08
N LEU A 419 -6.44 17.72 -14.79
CA LEU A 419 -5.05 17.46 -15.15
C LEU A 419 -4.42 18.53 -16.04
N LYS A 420 -5.22 19.28 -16.80
CA LYS A 420 -4.73 20.44 -17.57
C LYS A 420 -4.15 21.56 -16.70
N LEU A 421 -4.49 21.57 -15.40
CA LEU A 421 -3.98 22.56 -14.44
C LEU A 421 -2.55 22.27 -13.99
N ASN A 422 -1.94 21.16 -14.43
CA ASN A 422 -0.62 20.72 -13.98
C ASN A 422 0.45 21.83 -14.01
N ASN A 423 0.58 22.55 -15.12
CA ASN A 423 1.59 23.61 -15.26
C ASN A 423 1.30 24.80 -14.32
N ARG A 424 0.02 25.19 -14.17
CA ARG A 424 -0.38 26.25 -13.23
C ARG A 424 -0.05 25.85 -11.79
N ILE A 425 -0.34 24.59 -11.40
CA ILE A 425 -0.04 24.09 -10.07
C ILE A 425 1.48 23.99 -9.86
N ALA A 426 2.25 23.65 -10.89
CA ALA A 426 3.71 23.65 -10.84
C ALA A 426 4.27 25.06 -10.56
N ASP A 427 3.74 26.09 -11.23
CA ASP A 427 4.17 27.48 -11.01
C ASP A 427 3.77 27.96 -9.62
N LEU A 428 2.54 27.70 -9.19
CA LEU A 428 2.05 28.01 -7.84
C LEU A 428 2.91 27.35 -6.76
N SER A 429 3.29 26.10 -6.96
CA SER A 429 4.08 25.30 -6.00
C SER A 429 5.42 25.94 -5.65
N ARG A 430 6.04 26.68 -6.60
CA ARG A 430 7.32 27.37 -6.37
C ARG A 430 7.24 28.41 -5.28
N SER A 431 6.09 29.06 -5.14
CA SER A 431 5.86 30.11 -4.14
C SER A 431 5.76 29.58 -2.71
N PHE A 432 5.60 28.26 -2.52
CA PHE A 432 5.41 27.63 -1.21
C PHE A 432 6.55 26.70 -0.78
N THR A 433 7.67 26.69 -1.51
CA THR A 433 8.84 25.85 -1.17
C THR A 433 9.54 26.25 0.14
N TYR A 434 9.31 27.47 0.63
CA TYR A 434 9.84 27.97 1.89
C TYR A 434 9.16 27.34 3.11
N ALA A 435 7.90 26.90 2.96
CA ALA A 435 7.07 26.45 4.07
C ALA A 435 7.64 25.19 4.73
N ARG A 436 7.54 25.15 6.05
CA ARG A 436 7.91 24.01 6.89
C ARG A 436 6.68 23.23 7.34
N ASP A 437 5.55 23.92 7.41
CA ASP A 437 4.28 23.44 7.89
C ASP A 437 3.17 23.80 6.90
N PHE A 438 2.14 22.95 6.80
CA PHE A 438 0.94 23.17 6.00
C PHE A 438 -0.29 22.69 6.75
N LEU A 439 -1.38 23.43 6.66
CA LEU A 439 -2.70 22.94 7.04
C LEU A 439 -3.54 22.64 5.82
N PHE A 440 -4.31 21.54 5.89
CA PHE A 440 -5.29 21.15 4.88
C PHE A 440 -6.66 21.11 5.55
N LEU A 441 -7.62 21.86 5.03
CA LEU A 441 -8.95 21.99 5.61
C LEU A 441 -10.02 21.50 4.65
N GLY A 442 -10.94 20.69 5.17
CA GLY A 442 -12.11 20.23 4.45
C GLY A 442 -13.30 19.99 5.36
N ARG A 443 -14.50 19.90 4.79
CA ARG A 443 -15.73 19.53 5.51
C ARG A 443 -16.46 18.41 4.76
N GLY A 444 -17.24 17.58 5.48
CA GLY A 444 -17.94 16.48 4.86
C GLY A 444 -17.00 15.57 4.07
N TYR A 445 -17.34 15.29 2.82
CA TYR A 445 -16.52 14.48 1.91
C TYR A 445 -15.12 15.05 1.66
N SER A 446 -14.94 16.37 1.79
CA SER A 446 -13.66 17.04 1.58
C SER A 446 -12.69 16.89 2.74
N TYR A 447 -13.14 16.50 3.95
CA TYR A 447 -12.23 16.29 5.08
C TYR A 447 -11.26 15.10 4.86
N PRO A 448 -11.70 13.92 4.47
CA PRO A 448 -10.77 12.84 4.12
C PRO A 448 -9.81 13.18 2.97
N VAL A 449 -10.26 14.01 2.02
CA VAL A 449 -9.40 14.51 0.93
C VAL A 449 -8.32 15.45 1.47
N ALA A 450 -8.65 16.30 2.44
CA ALA A 450 -7.67 17.14 3.12
C ALA A 450 -6.61 16.30 3.87
N LEU A 451 -7.02 15.22 4.53
CA LEU A 451 -6.11 14.25 5.15
C LEU A 451 -5.17 13.62 4.11
N GLU A 452 -5.71 13.21 2.97
CA GLU A 452 -4.93 12.59 1.88
C GLU A 452 -3.93 13.58 1.27
N GLY A 453 -4.34 14.84 1.02
CA GLY A 453 -3.44 15.89 0.55
C GLY A 453 -2.29 16.17 1.51
N ALA A 454 -2.59 16.25 2.81
CA ALA A 454 -1.58 16.40 3.86
C ALA A 454 -0.63 15.20 3.91
N LEU A 455 -1.16 13.98 3.77
CA LEU A 455 -0.34 12.76 3.73
C LEU A 455 0.61 12.79 2.53
N LYS A 456 0.11 13.09 1.32
CA LYS A 456 0.96 13.17 0.12
C LYS A 456 2.09 14.18 0.28
N LEU A 457 1.79 15.38 0.81
CA LEU A 457 2.80 16.41 1.00
C LEU A 457 3.89 15.97 1.98
N LYS A 458 3.52 15.42 3.15
CA LYS A 458 4.51 14.98 4.15
C LYS A 458 5.37 13.81 3.68
N GLU A 459 4.80 12.85 2.95
CA GLU A 459 5.52 11.67 2.46
C GLU A 459 6.67 12.00 1.53
N ILE A 460 6.44 12.91 0.57
CA ILE A 460 7.39 13.13 -0.53
C ILE A 460 8.20 14.42 -0.39
N SER A 461 7.71 15.43 0.33
CA SER A 461 8.42 16.72 0.52
C SER A 461 9.13 16.85 1.87
N TYR A 462 8.73 16.03 2.85
CA TYR A 462 9.16 16.09 4.26
C TYR A 462 8.74 17.39 4.98
N ILE A 463 7.75 18.10 4.43
CA ILE A 463 7.07 19.20 5.10
C ILE A 463 6.07 18.61 6.10
N HIS A 464 6.03 19.15 7.31
CA HIS A 464 4.98 18.77 8.25
C HIS A 464 3.63 19.27 7.72
N ALA A 465 2.68 18.38 7.53
CA ALA A 465 1.37 18.70 6.97
C ALA A 465 0.27 17.94 7.71
N GLU A 466 -0.80 18.65 8.08
CA GLU A 466 -1.94 18.07 8.80
C GLU A 466 -3.26 18.43 8.14
N GLY A 467 -4.18 17.47 8.14
CA GLY A 467 -5.56 17.66 7.67
C GLY A 467 -6.52 17.78 8.86
N TYR A 468 -7.41 18.75 8.81
CA TYR A 468 -8.43 18.95 9.84
C TYR A 468 -9.82 19.14 9.25
N PRO A 469 -10.89 18.69 9.95
CA PRO A 469 -12.22 19.21 9.70
C PRO A 469 -12.19 20.73 9.89
N ALA A 470 -12.57 21.51 8.89
CA ALA A 470 -12.35 22.97 8.92
C ALA A 470 -12.96 23.66 10.16
N ALA A 471 -14.06 23.14 10.70
CA ALA A 471 -14.65 23.66 11.93
C ALA A 471 -13.79 23.42 13.17
N GLU A 472 -13.08 22.27 13.22
CA GLU A 472 -12.22 21.89 14.36
C GLU A 472 -10.94 22.75 14.46
N MET A 473 -10.61 23.48 13.39
CA MET A 473 -9.52 24.45 13.41
C MET A 473 -9.63 25.40 14.62
N LYS A 474 -10.84 25.80 15.02
CA LYS A 474 -11.12 26.70 16.15
C LYS A 474 -10.74 26.12 17.51
N HIS A 475 -10.63 24.80 17.61
CA HIS A 475 -10.37 24.10 18.87
C HIS A 475 -8.90 23.74 19.09
N GLY A 476 -7.99 24.55 18.50
CA GLY A 476 -6.54 24.42 18.71
C GLY A 476 -5.72 24.82 17.48
N PRO A 477 -5.86 24.16 16.33
CA PRO A 477 -5.01 24.38 15.15
C PRO A 477 -4.95 25.83 14.65
N ILE A 478 -5.98 26.63 14.89
CA ILE A 478 -6.02 28.06 14.53
C ILE A 478 -4.89 28.88 15.17
N ALA A 479 -4.34 28.41 16.29
CA ALA A 479 -3.22 29.03 16.96
C ALA A 479 -1.90 28.97 16.17
N LEU A 480 -1.81 28.04 15.19
CA LEU A 480 -0.66 27.85 14.33
C LEU A 480 -0.67 28.75 13.10
N ILE A 481 -1.80 29.41 12.82
CA ILE A 481 -1.97 30.20 11.59
C ILE A 481 -1.26 31.55 11.72
N ASP A 482 -0.33 31.77 10.82
CA ASP A 482 0.40 33.01 10.61
C ASP A 482 0.66 33.27 9.11
N SER A 483 1.48 34.27 8.78
CA SER A 483 1.83 34.63 7.40
C SER A 483 2.71 33.60 6.69
N ASP A 484 3.36 32.70 7.42
CA ASP A 484 4.34 31.73 6.90
C ASP A 484 3.77 30.34 6.76
N MET A 485 2.58 30.08 7.31
CA MET A 485 1.88 28.80 7.20
C MET A 485 0.82 28.83 6.11
N PRO A 486 1.03 28.16 4.96
CA PRO A 486 0.00 28.00 3.95
C PRO A 486 -1.14 27.09 4.42
N VAL A 487 -2.36 27.49 4.07
CA VAL A 487 -3.58 26.73 4.38
C VAL A 487 -4.28 26.34 3.08
N VAL A 488 -4.32 25.06 2.77
CA VAL A 488 -5.06 24.54 1.63
C VAL A 488 -6.50 24.26 2.07
N VAL A 489 -7.47 24.82 1.37
CA VAL A 489 -8.89 24.67 1.70
C VAL A 489 -9.66 24.10 0.50
N ILE A 490 -10.37 23.00 0.71
CA ILE A 490 -11.29 22.44 -0.29
C ILE A 490 -12.66 23.10 -0.06
N ALA A 491 -13.07 23.92 -1.02
CA ALA A 491 -14.19 24.85 -0.89
C ALA A 491 -15.10 24.82 -2.14
N THR A 492 -15.57 23.64 -2.46
CA THR A 492 -16.47 23.38 -3.58
C THR A 492 -17.91 23.81 -3.29
N HIS A 493 -18.70 24.06 -4.33
CA HIS A 493 -20.11 24.43 -4.21
C HIS A 493 -20.94 23.21 -3.79
N ASN A 494 -21.11 23.04 -2.50
CA ASN A 494 -21.93 21.99 -1.87
C ASN A 494 -22.66 22.53 -0.63
N ALA A 495 -23.37 21.67 0.08
CA ALA A 495 -24.13 22.06 1.28
C ALA A 495 -23.30 22.73 2.39
N MET A 496 -21.97 22.55 2.39
CA MET A 496 -21.06 23.12 3.42
C MET A 496 -20.37 24.42 2.95
N TYR A 497 -20.62 24.90 1.72
CA TYR A 497 -19.91 26.03 1.10
C TYR A 497 -19.83 27.27 2.00
N GLU A 498 -20.97 27.78 2.48
CA GLU A 498 -21.03 28.97 3.35
C GLU A 498 -20.23 28.81 4.67
N LYS A 499 -20.17 27.57 5.17
CA LYS A 499 -19.42 27.25 6.39
C LYS A 499 -17.91 27.22 6.12
N VAL A 500 -17.51 26.72 4.94
CA VAL A 500 -16.11 26.73 4.51
C VAL A 500 -15.65 28.16 4.23
N LEU A 501 -16.48 28.97 3.56
CA LEU A 501 -16.24 30.39 3.33
C LEU A 501 -15.94 31.13 4.66
N SER A 502 -16.75 30.89 5.70
CA SER A 502 -16.51 31.47 7.02
C SER A 502 -15.17 31.01 7.61
N ASN A 503 -14.79 29.75 7.44
CA ASN A 503 -13.50 29.25 7.89
C ASN A 503 -12.32 29.90 7.14
N ILE A 504 -12.44 30.14 5.83
CA ILE A 504 -11.44 30.89 5.05
C ILE A 504 -11.27 32.31 5.60
N GLN A 505 -12.37 33.01 5.90
CA GLN A 505 -12.33 34.35 6.48
C GLN A 505 -11.60 34.37 7.83
N GLU A 506 -11.78 33.34 8.66
CA GLU A 506 -11.08 33.18 9.94
C GLU A 506 -9.56 32.99 9.77
N VAL A 507 -9.14 32.23 8.75
CA VAL A 507 -7.73 32.08 8.37
C VAL A 507 -7.17 33.42 7.89
N LYS A 508 -7.88 34.10 6.99
CA LYS A 508 -7.45 35.40 6.45
C LYS A 508 -7.36 36.49 7.51
N ALA A 509 -8.26 36.51 8.52
CA ALA A 509 -8.21 37.42 9.65
C ALA A 509 -6.91 37.30 10.48
N ARG A 510 -6.16 36.16 10.33
CA ARG A 510 -4.88 35.89 11.00
C ARG A 510 -3.69 35.96 10.04
N GLN A 511 -3.90 36.60 8.87
CA GLN A 511 -2.88 36.76 7.84
C GLN A 511 -2.44 35.45 7.19
N GLY A 512 -3.15 34.32 7.41
CA GLY A 512 -2.87 33.04 6.80
C GLY A 512 -2.98 33.12 5.26
N LYS A 513 -2.10 32.41 4.56
CA LYS A 513 -2.11 32.31 3.11
C LYS A 513 -2.98 31.13 2.68
N VAL A 514 -4.04 31.43 1.93
CA VAL A 514 -5.04 30.45 1.51
C VAL A 514 -4.84 30.02 0.07
N ILE A 515 -4.70 28.73 -0.14
CA ILE A 515 -4.79 28.05 -1.44
C ILE A 515 -6.16 27.36 -1.47
N ALA A 516 -7.11 27.90 -2.23
CA ALA A 516 -8.46 27.37 -2.30
C ALA A 516 -8.66 26.48 -3.53
N ILE A 517 -9.22 25.27 -3.33
CA ILE A 517 -9.74 24.44 -4.41
C ILE A 517 -11.24 24.71 -4.48
N VAL A 518 -11.70 25.28 -5.60
CA VAL A 518 -13.07 25.75 -5.76
C VAL A 518 -13.74 25.14 -6.99
N THR A 519 -15.05 25.17 -7.04
CA THR A 519 -15.81 24.87 -8.25
C THR A 519 -15.58 25.97 -9.29
N LYS A 520 -15.41 25.60 -10.54
CA LYS A 520 -15.15 26.53 -11.66
C LYS A 520 -16.19 27.64 -11.71
N GLY A 521 -15.71 28.88 -11.80
CA GLY A 521 -16.53 30.09 -11.82
C GLY A 521 -16.94 30.61 -10.45
N ASP A 522 -16.30 30.15 -9.37
CA ASP A 522 -16.48 30.72 -8.04
C ASP A 522 -15.91 32.14 -7.97
N ASP A 523 -16.79 33.13 -7.79
CA ASP A 523 -16.41 34.54 -7.66
C ASP A 523 -16.19 35.00 -6.21
N THR A 524 -16.70 34.27 -5.24
CA THR A 524 -16.72 34.69 -3.84
C THR A 524 -15.40 34.36 -3.16
N ILE A 525 -15.00 33.08 -3.16
CA ILE A 525 -13.76 32.64 -2.53
C ILE A 525 -12.56 33.14 -3.33
N SER A 526 -12.68 33.23 -4.67
CA SER A 526 -11.63 33.76 -5.54
C SER A 526 -11.21 35.21 -5.24
N ARG A 527 -12.06 35.99 -4.56
CA ARG A 527 -11.71 37.37 -4.14
C ARG A 527 -10.97 37.46 -2.82
N ILE A 528 -10.99 36.40 -2.01
CA ILE A 528 -10.42 36.42 -0.64
C ILE A 528 -9.24 35.46 -0.47
N ALA A 529 -9.16 34.40 -1.26
CA ALA A 529 -8.04 33.47 -1.28
C ALA A 529 -6.82 34.10 -1.95
N ASP A 530 -5.61 33.70 -1.54
CA ASP A 530 -4.37 34.17 -2.18
C ASP A 530 -4.12 33.43 -3.52
N GLU A 531 -4.45 32.15 -3.56
CA GLU A 531 -4.37 31.30 -4.75
C GLU A 531 -5.63 30.47 -4.91
N VAL A 532 -6.05 30.26 -6.14
CA VAL A 532 -7.27 29.50 -6.47
C VAL A 532 -6.98 28.44 -7.53
N ILE A 533 -7.47 27.24 -7.29
CA ILE A 533 -7.45 26.12 -8.22
C ILE A 533 -8.90 25.75 -8.52
N GLU A 534 -9.35 26.04 -9.73
CA GLU A 534 -10.71 25.75 -10.17
C GLU A 534 -10.83 24.32 -10.69
N MET A 535 -11.87 23.60 -10.29
CA MET A 535 -12.19 22.27 -10.81
C MET A 535 -13.62 22.20 -11.34
N PRO A 536 -13.93 21.27 -12.29
CA PRO A 536 -15.29 21.08 -12.79
C PRO A 536 -16.26 20.76 -11.66
N GLU A 537 -17.52 21.23 -11.82
CA GLU A 537 -18.62 20.84 -10.94
C GLU A 537 -18.92 19.35 -11.04
N THR A 538 -19.26 18.71 -9.92
CA THR A 538 -19.72 17.32 -9.86
C THR A 538 -20.67 17.12 -8.67
N ILE A 539 -21.33 15.96 -8.59
CA ILE A 539 -22.16 15.58 -7.45
C ILE A 539 -21.29 15.43 -6.19
N GLU A 540 -21.76 15.94 -5.08
CA GLU A 540 -21.02 16.06 -3.81
C GLU A 540 -20.31 14.75 -3.38
N CYS A 541 -20.96 13.60 -3.46
CA CYS A 541 -20.36 12.32 -3.08
C CYS A 541 -19.23 11.85 -4.02
N LEU A 542 -19.09 12.44 -5.21
CA LEU A 542 -18.05 12.16 -6.20
C LEU A 542 -16.94 13.25 -6.24
N GLU A 543 -17.13 14.39 -5.54
CA GLU A 543 -16.11 15.45 -5.43
C GLU A 543 -14.72 14.94 -5.01
N PRO A 544 -14.58 13.95 -4.10
CA PRO A 544 -13.28 13.41 -3.72
C PRO A 544 -12.45 12.90 -4.90
N LEU A 545 -13.09 12.36 -5.94
CA LEU A 545 -12.41 11.86 -7.14
C LEU A 545 -11.74 12.96 -7.96
N LEU A 546 -12.25 14.19 -7.89
CA LEU A 546 -11.71 15.35 -8.60
C LEU A 546 -10.78 16.18 -7.71
N SER A 547 -11.20 16.47 -6.48
CA SER A 547 -10.49 17.38 -5.57
C SER A 547 -9.15 16.82 -5.03
N THR A 548 -8.96 15.51 -5.09
CA THR A 548 -7.67 14.88 -4.72
C THR A 548 -6.57 15.15 -5.73
N ILE A 549 -6.88 15.23 -7.03
CA ILE A 549 -5.88 15.37 -8.11
C ILE A 549 -5.03 16.65 -7.95
N PRO A 550 -5.60 17.86 -7.75
CA PRO A 550 -4.80 19.06 -7.55
C PRO A 550 -3.94 18.99 -6.28
N LEU A 551 -4.38 18.28 -5.22
CA LEU A 551 -3.56 18.09 -4.01
C LEU A 551 -2.36 17.17 -4.27
N GLN A 552 -2.55 16.10 -5.04
CA GLN A 552 -1.46 15.22 -5.47
C GLN A 552 -0.45 15.97 -6.34
N MET A 553 -0.91 16.79 -7.29
CA MET A 553 -0.03 17.63 -8.13
C MET A 553 0.70 18.69 -7.30
N LEU A 554 0.03 19.34 -6.34
CA LEU A 554 0.65 20.33 -5.46
C LEU A 554 1.78 19.70 -4.63
N ALA A 555 1.51 18.57 -4.00
CA ALA A 555 2.50 17.82 -3.22
C ALA A 555 3.69 17.40 -4.09
N TYR A 556 3.42 16.84 -5.28
CA TYR A 556 4.42 16.43 -6.24
C TYR A 556 5.34 17.60 -6.64
N HIS A 557 4.78 18.71 -7.09
CA HIS A 557 5.57 19.85 -7.58
C HIS A 557 6.36 20.54 -6.46
N ILE A 558 5.80 20.68 -5.26
CA ILE A 558 6.55 21.19 -4.09
C ILE A 558 7.76 20.27 -3.81
N ALA A 559 7.58 18.96 -3.81
CA ALA A 559 8.65 18.01 -3.55
C ALA A 559 9.74 18.05 -4.63
N VAL A 560 9.37 18.12 -5.90
CA VAL A 560 10.30 18.27 -7.04
C VAL A 560 11.08 19.58 -6.92
N CYS A 561 10.42 20.71 -6.64
CA CYS A 561 11.08 21.99 -6.45
C CYS A 561 12.08 21.98 -5.26
N LYS A 562 11.81 21.15 -4.24
CA LYS A 562 12.72 20.93 -3.09
C LYS A 562 13.82 19.88 -3.39
N GLY A 563 13.92 19.38 -4.63
CA GLY A 563 14.92 18.37 -5.03
C GLY A 563 14.75 17.02 -4.32
N LYS A 564 13.51 16.63 -3.99
CA LYS A 564 13.21 15.35 -3.30
C LYS A 564 12.96 14.23 -4.32
N ASN A 565 13.30 13.00 -3.95
CA ASN A 565 12.91 11.83 -4.71
C ASN A 565 11.44 11.50 -4.40
N VAL A 566 10.55 11.76 -5.36
CA VAL A 566 9.11 11.59 -5.19
C VAL A 566 8.65 10.14 -5.36
N ASP A 567 9.39 9.34 -6.13
CA ASP A 567 9.07 7.93 -6.36
C ASP A 567 9.51 7.03 -5.19
N GLN A 568 10.65 7.39 -4.57
CA GLN A 568 11.26 6.64 -3.48
C GLN A 568 11.66 7.58 -2.34
N PRO A 569 10.69 8.11 -1.58
CA PRO A 569 10.97 8.94 -0.43
C PRO A 569 11.69 8.15 0.67
N ARG A 570 12.52 8.86 1.44
CA ARG A 570 13.28 8.24 2.54
C ARG A 570 12.35 7.62 3.59
N ASN A 571 12.78 6.51 4.19
CA ASN A 571 12.09 5.86 5.31
C ASN A 571 10.69 5.32 4.98
N LEU A 572 10.31 5.22 3.71
CA LEU A 572 9.05 4.64 3.28
C LEU A 572 9.28 3.45 2.35
N ALA A 573 8.36 2.51 2.38
CA ALA A 573 8.26 1.40 1.44
C ALA A 573 6.89 1.42 0.75
N LYS A 574 6.80 0.86 -0.47
CA LYS A 574 5.52 0.79 -1.21
C LYS A 574 4.49 -0.05 -0.48
N SER A 575 4.91 -1.14 0.15
CA SER A 575 4.05 -2.02 0.94
C SER A 575 4.72 -2.32 2.28
N VAL A 576 3.97 -2.17 3.37
CA VAL A 576 4.41 -2.52 4.73
C VAL A 576 3.97 -3.97 4.97
N THR A 577 4.90 -4.88 4.73
CA THR A 577 4.70 -6.34 4.82
C THR A 577 5.22 -6.92 6.12
N VAL A 578 5.73 -6.07 6.99
CA VAL A 578 6.26 -6.40 8.33
C VAL A 578 5.57 -5.52 9.36
N GLU A 579 5.56 -5.99 10.59
CA GLU A 579 5.02 -5.28 11.75
C GLU A 579 6.05 -4.35 12.38
#